data_645180e9f8b36647889609ce23a72c68
#
_entry.id   645180e9f8b36647889609ce23a72c68
#
_cell.length_a   1.000
_cell.length_b   1.000
_cell.length_c   1.000
_cell.angle_alpha   90.00
_cell.angle_beta   90.00
_cell.angle_gamma   90.00
#
_symmetry.space_group_name_H-M   'P 1'
#
loop_
_entity.id
_entity.type
_entity.pdbx_description
1 polymer ?
#
loop_
_entity_poly.entity_id
_entity_poly.type
_entity_poly.pdbx_seq_one_letter_code
_entity_poly.pdbx_strand_id
1 'polypeptide(L)'
;MRNELPFNDIRHLQAHQFLVDEAYLLDAQHYEAWLDTLTDDVRYVMPVRVTTARGAGFDTSPGMAHFDEDKYSLSQRVARFATEHAWTEDPPSRLRHFVTNVRTFECDDPDDGAHLLVESAELLFRSRGDVNESALMSCGREDLLRLCDDPQNSPQKTWKLARRRIFVDESVLRMQNLAVFL
;
A
#
# COMPACT_ATOMS: atom_id res chain seq x y z
N MET A 1 9.43 21.43 8.69
CA MET A 1 10.25 20.86 7.58
C MET A 1 10.37 19.39 7.90
N ARG A 2 9.96 18.47 7.00
CA ARG A 2 10.09 17.02 7.23
C ARG A 2 11.58 16.68 7.33
N ASN A 3 12.01 15.95 8.35
CA ASN A 3 13.40 15.53 8.54
C ASN A 3 13.60 14.20 7.83
N GLU A 4 14.25 14.22 6.67
CA GLU A 4 14.55 13.00 5.88
C GLU A 4 15.68 12.22 6.54
N LEU A 5 15.47 10.91 6.72
CA LEU A 5 16.49 10.02 7.25
C LEU A 5 17.52 9.69 6.17
N PRO A 6 18.82 9.67 6.50
CA PRO A 6 19.84 9.22 5.57
C PRO A 6 19.66 7.75 5.21
N PHE A 7 20.11 7.38 4.02
CA PHE A 7 19.95 6.02 3.46
C PHE A 7 20.50 4.90 4.35
N ASN A 8 21.52 5.20 5.18
CA ASN A 8 22.12 4.24 6.11
C ASN A 8 21.51 4.28 7.53
N ASP A 9 20.44 5.04 7.77
CA ASP A 9 19.74 5.01 9.04
C ASP A 9 19.01 3.68 9.20
N ILE A 10 19.13 3.07 10.37
CA ILE A 10 18.51 1.77 10.64
C ILE A 10 16.97 1.80 10.46
N ARG A 11 16.33 2.93 10.76
CA ARG A 11 14.88 3.10 10.60
C ARG A 11 14.49 3.16 9.13
N HIS A 12 15.32 3.80 8.26
CA HIS A 12 15.12 3.78 6.82
C HIS A 12 15.25 2.35 6.27
N LEU A 13 16.26 1.60 6.71
CA LEU A 13 16.44 0.20 6.30
C LEU A 13 15.28 -0.69 6.74
N GLN A 14 14.75 -0.47 7.95
CA GLN A 14 13.58 -1.19 8.45
C GLN A 14 12.31 -0.85 7.66
N ALA A 15 12.09 0.43 7.34
CA ALA A 15 10.96 0.85 6.50
C ALA A 15 11.05 0.26 5.10
N HIS A 16 12.24 0.26 4.50
CA HIS A 16 12.48 -0.38 3.20
C HIS A 16 12.21 -1.88 3.26
N GLN A 17 12.71 -2.58 4.30
CA GLN A 17 12.45 -4.00 4.48
C GLN A 17 10.95 -4.30 4.63
N PHE A 18 10.22 -3.47 5.40
CA PHE A 18 8.77 -3.58 5.53
C PHE A 18 8.07 -3.56 4.16
N LEU A 19 8.42 -2.61 3.28
CA LEU A 19 7.82 -2.50 1.95
C LEU A 19 8.15 -3.70 1.05
N VAL A 20 9.36 -4.23 1.14
CA VAL A 20 9.79 -5.43 0.37
C VAL A 20 9.05 -6.68 0.85
N ASP A 21 8.93 -6.85 2.17
CA ASP A 21 8.22 -7.99 2.77
C ASP A 21 6.72 -7.93 2.47
N GLU A 22 6.13 -6.73 2.51
CA GLU A 22 4.74 -6.50 2.12
C GLU A 22 4.52 -6.90 0.65
N ALA A 23 5.35 -6.41 -0.26
CA ALA A 23 5.29 -6.75 -1.69
C ALA A 23 5.37 -8.27 -1.91
N TYR A 24 6.24 -8.96 -1.17
CA TYR A 24 6.34 -10.41 -1.21
C TYR A 24 5.05 -11.10 -0.76
N LEU A 25 4.43 -10.66 0.35
CA LEU A 25 3.18 -11.22 0.85
C LEU A 25 2.05 -11.07 -0.17
N LEU A 26 1.94 -9.89 -0.80
CA LEU A 26 0.91 -9.61 -1.81
C LEU A 26 1.15 -10.42 -3.10
N ASP A 27 2.40 -10.52 -3.57
CA ASP A 27 2.76 -11.30 -4.75
C ASP A 27 2.51 -12.81 -4.55
N ALA A 28 2.76 -13.30 -3.34
CA ALA A 28 2.52 -14.69 -2.95
C ALA A 28 1.06 -14.96 -2.55
N GLN A 29 0.19 -13.94 -2.57
CA GLN A 29 -1.22 -14.01 -2.14
C GLN A 29 -1.39 -14.46 -0.69
N HIS A 30 -0.41 -14.18 0.17
CA HIS A 30 -0.47 -14.43 1.61
C HIS A 30 -1.24 -13.30 2.32
N TYR A 31 -2.49 -13.09 1.92
CA TYR A 31 -3.29 -11.93 2.31
C TYR A 31 -3.60 -11.85 3.81
N GLU A 32 -3.78 -12.99 4.48
CA GLU A 32 -4.01 -13.02 5.94
C GLU A 32 -2.76 -12.52 6.68
N ALA A 33 -1.57 -12.99 6.27
CA ALA A 33 -0.30 -12.51 6.84
C ALA A 33 -0.07 -11.02 6.52
N TRP A 34 -0.52 -10.54 5.36
CA TRP A 34 -0.50 -9.11 5.02
C TRP A 34 -1.41 -8.30 5.95
N LEU A 35 -2.64 -8.76 6.26
CA LEU A 35 -3.53 -8.09 7.21
C LEU A 35 -2.91 -7.94 8.60
N ASP A 36 -2.05 -8.86 9.02
CA ASP A 36 -1.33 -8.79 10.31
C ASP A 36 -0.27 -7.68 10.34
N THR A 37 0.19 -7.21 9.17
CA THR A 37 1.12 -6.08 9.08
C THR A 37 0.44 -4.72 9.22
N LEU A 38 -0.89 -4.67 9.28
CA LEU A 38 -1.68 -3.46 9.42
C LEU A 38 -2.01 -3.21 10.89
N THR A 39 -2.11 -1.93 11.29
CA THR A 39 -2.69 -1.57 12.59
C THR A 39 -4.21 -1.78 12.59
N ASP A 40 -4.83 -1.86 13.76
CA ASP A 40 -6.29 -2.06 13.85
C ASP A 40 -7.08 -0.82 13.39
N ASP A 41 -6.46 0.35 13.49
CA ASP A 41 -7.01 1.65 13.07
C ASP A 41 -6.49 2.10 11.70
N VAL A 42 -5.96 1.18 10.88
CA VAL A 42 -5.41 1.51 9.59
C VAL A 42 -6.39 2.27 8.69
N ARG A 43 -5.86 3.26 7.97
CA ARG A 43 -6.59 3.97 6.92
C ARG A 43 -5.88 3.79 5.58
N TYR A 44 -6.59 3.21 4.62
CA TYR A 44 -6.07 2.85 3.31
C TYR A 44 -6.87 3.57 2.21
N VAL A 45 -6.26 4.58 1.57
CA VAL A 45 -7.00 5.51 0.69
C VAL A 45 -6.32 5.61 -0.66
N MET A 46 -7.10 5.46 -1.72
CA MET A 46 -6.70 5.72 -3.09
C MET A 46 -7.64 6.80 -3.68
N PRO A 47 -7.30 8.09 -3.53
CA PRO A 47 -8.13 9.17 -4.03
C PRO A 47 -8.19 9.17 -5.56
N VAL A 48 -9.31 9.62 -6.11
CA VAL A 48 -9.46 9.77 -7.56
C VAL A 48 -8.58 10.91 -8.05
N ARG A 49 -7.69 10.61 -8.99
CA ARG A 49 -6.83 11.62 -9.63
C ARG A 49 -7.61 12.40 -10.66
N VAL A 50 -7.43 13.73 -10.67
CA VAL A 50 -8.02 14.60 -11.66
C VAL A 50 -6.94 15.29 -12.50
N THR A 51 -7.21 15.48 -13.78
CA THR A 51 -6.35 16.25 -14.67
C THR A 51 -6.57 17.72 -14.42
N THR A 52 -5.53 18.43 -14.04
CA THR A 52 -5.57 19.87 -13.76
C THR A 52 -4.84 20.67 -14.86
N ALA A 53 -5.15 21.97 -14.98
CA ALA A 53 -4.43 22.86 -15.87
C ALA A 53 -2.98 23.06 -15.41
N ARG A 54 -2.11 23.44 -16.36
CA ARG A 54 -0.71 23.76 -16.03
C ARG A 54 -0.64 24.84 -14.94
N GLY A 55 0.12 24.55 -13.88
CA GLY A 55 0.31 25.46 -12.74
C GLY A 55 -0.71 25.31 -11.61
N ALA A 56 -1.78 24.55 -11.79
CA ALA A 56 -2.72 24.22 -10.72
C ALA A 56 -2.24 23.05 -9.82
N GLY A 57 -1.08 22.46 -10.14
CA GLY A 57 -0.53 21.31 -9.41
C GLY A 57 -1.22 20.00 -9.77
N PHE A 58 -0.79 18.92 -9.11
CA PHE A 58 -1.48 17.64 -9.16
C PHE A 58 -2.58 17.65 -8.12
N ASP A 59 -3.80 17.33 -8.50
CA ASP A 59 -4.91 17.35 -7.58
C ASP A 59 -5.67 16.02 -7.59
N THR A 60 -6.33 15.76 -6.48
CA THR A 60 -7.26 14.67 -6.31
C THR A 60 -8.65 15.25 -6.12
N SER A 61 -9.69 14.56 -6.60
CA SER A 61 -11.06 15.02 -6.43
C SER A 61 -11.43 15.02 -4.95
N PRO A 62 -11.84 16.17 -4.38
CA PRO A 62 -12.26 16.23 -2.98
C PRO A 62 -13.41 15.27 -2.71
N GLY A 63 -13.25 14.40 -1.69
CA GLY A 63 -14.30 13.48 -1.26
C GLY A 63 -14.59 12.30 -2.20
N MET A 64 -13.76 12.09 -3.24
CA MET A 64 -13.85 10.90 -4.12
C MET A 64 -12.61 10.05 -4.00
N ALA A 65 -12.81 8.74 -3.79
CA ALA A 65 -11.73 7.76 -3.74
C ALA A 65 -12.15 6.48 -4.47
N HIS A 66 -11.19 5.79 -5.07
CA HIS A 66 -11.36 4.43 -5.55
C HIS A 66 -11.43 3.45 -4.37
N PHE A 67 -10.61 3.72 -3.34
CA PHE A 67 -10.60 3.03 -2.05
C PHE A 67 -10.61 4.07 -0.95
N ASP A 68 -11.38 3.82 0.09
CA ASP A 68 -11.35 4.51 1.37
C ASP A 68 -11.73 3.49 2.43
N GLU A 69 -10.73 2.73 2.88
CA GLU A 69 -10.91 1.47 3.58
C GLU A 69 -10.22 1.49 4.95
N ASP A 70 -10.84 0.81 5.89
CA ASP A 70 -10.31 0.44 7.20
C ASP A 70 -9.92 -1.04 7.23
N LYS A 71 -9.42 -1.52 8.37
CA LYS A 71 -9.04 -2.93 8.54
C LYS A 71 -10.19 -3.89 8.30
N TYR A 72 -11.40 -3.51 8.71
CA TYR A 72 -12.59 -4.35 8.52
C TYR A 72 -12.89 -4.53 7.02
N SER A 73 -12.98 -3.44 6.26
CA SER A 73 -13.27 -3.50 4.83
C SER A 73 -12.16 -4.22 4.05
N LEU A 74 -10.88 -4.02 4.41
CA LEU A 74 -9.76 -4.76 3.83
C LEU A 74 -9.88 -6.27 4.12
N SER A 75 -10.23 -6.66 5.35
CA SER A 75 -10.44 -8.08 5.70
C SER A 75 -11.59 -8.70 4.91
N GLN A 76 -12.68 -7.96 4.65
CA GLN A 76 -13.78 -8.43 3.81
C GLN A 76 -13.34 -8.63 2.34
N ARG A 77 -12.45 -7.76 1.83
CA ARG A 77 -11.88 -7.95 0.49
C ARG A 77 -11.01 -9.19 0.42
N VAL A 78 -10.18 -9.44 1.44
CA VAL A 78 -9.37 -10.66 1.54
C VAL A 78 -10.27 -11.90 1.62
N ALA A 79 -11.26 -11.91 2.51
CA ALA A 79 -12.18 -13.03 2.66
C ALA A 79 -12.90 -13.38 1.35
N ARG A 80 -13.21 -12.37 0.51
CA ARG A 80 -13.85 -12.59 -0.79
C ARG A 80 -13.01 -13.46 -1.73
N PHE A 81 -11.67 -13.37 -1.69
CA PHE A 81 -10.81 -14.21 -2.55
C PHE A 81 -10.91 -15.71 -2.24
N ALA A 82 -11.34 -16.08 -1.03
CA ALA A 82 -11.55 -17.46 -0.61
C ALA A 82 -12.93 -17.99 -1.00
N THR A 83 -13.80 -17.17 -1.62
CA THR A 83 -15.18 -17.56 -1.98
C THR A 83 -15.28 -18.00 -3.44
N GLU A 84 -16.25 -18.88 -3.74
CA GLU A 84 -16.62 -19.26 -5.12
C GLU A 84 -17.11 -18.08 -5.98
N HIS A 85 -17.40 -16.93 -5.34
CA HIS A 85 -17.87 -15.72 -6.01
C HIS A 85 -16.73 -14.81 -6.48
N ALA A 86 -15.48 -15.18 -6.24
CA ALA A 86 -14.29 -14.43 -6.71
C ALA A 86 -13.98 -14.70 -8.19
N TRP A 87 -14.99 -14.85 -9.04
CA TRP A 87 -14.88 -15.18 -10.47
C TRP A 87 -13.95 -14.25 -11.26
N THR A 88 -13.75 -13.00 -10.78
CA THR A 88 -12.78 -12.06 -11.37
C THR A 88 -11.34 -12.48 -11.14
N GLU A 89 -11.07 -13.36 -10.18
CA GLU A 89 -9.78 -13.91 -9.80
C GLU A 89 -9.75 -15.46 -9.93
N ASP A 90 -10.62 -16.02 -10.77
CA ASP A 90 -10.58 -17.42 -11.19
C ASP A 90 -10.39 -17.52 -12.72
N PRO A 91 -9.22 -17.94 -13.23
CA PRO A 91 -7.99 -18.25 -12.50
C PRO A 91 -7.37 -17.01 -11.85
N PRO A 92 -6.59 -17.17 -10.75
CA PRO A 92 -6.00 -16.06 -10.04
C PRO A 92 -4.99 -15.28 -10.89
N SER A 93 -4.96 -13.97 -10.70
CA SER A 93 -3.97 -13.10 -11.34
C SER A 93 -2.58 -13.39 -10.79
N ARG A 94 -1.57 -13.28 -11.65
CA ARG A 94 -0.17 -13.22 -11.24
C ARG A 94 0.20 -11.76 -11.06
N LEU A 95 0.62 -11.41 -9.85
CA LEU A 95 0.97 -10.06 -9.47
C LEU A 95 2.48 -9.95 -9.27
N ARG A 96 3.03 -8.75 -9.54
CA ARG A 96 4.37 -8.39 -9.19
C ARG A 96 4.42 -6.91 -8.82
N HIS A 97 4.77 -6.64 -7.56
CA HIS A 97 4.96 -5.30 -7.02
C HIS A 97 6.44 -4.91 -7.13
N PHE A 98 6.72 -3.81 -7.81
CA PHE A 98 8.05 -3.21 -7.91
C PHE A 98 8.05 -1.93 -7.10
N VAL A 99 8.55 -2.00 -5.86
CA VAL A 99 8.63 -0.83 -4.97
C VAL A 99 10.01 -0.19 -5.12
N THR A 100 10.05 1.11 -5.31
CA THR A 100 11.28 1.87 -5.54
C THR A 100 11.17 3.31 -5.04
N ASN A 101 12.26 4.09 -5.17
CA ASN A 101 12.33 5.51 -4.79
C ASN A 101 11.92 5.76 -3.34
N VAL A 102 12.28 4.85 -2.43
CA VAL A 102 11.90 4.89 -1.04
C VAL A 102 12.62 6.04 -0.33
N ARG A 103 11.85 6.93 0.29
CA ARG A 103 12.32 8.03 1.15
C ARG A 103 11.60 7.94 2.49
N THR A 104 12.33 8.08 3.56
CA THR A 104 11.79 7.94 4.93
C THR A 104 12.02 9.23 5.71
N PHE A 105 11.01 9.66 6.44
CA PHE A 105 11.04 10.86 7.23
C PHE A 105 10.64 10.55 8.67
N GLU A 106 11.28 11.22 9.64
CA GLU A 106 10.82 11.20 11.02
C GLU A 106 9.46 11.88 11.13
N CYS A 107 8.57 11.23 11.83
CA CYS A 107 7.22 11.72 12.10
C CYS A 107 6.78 11.21 13.47
N ASP A 108 7.46 11.68 14.52
CA ASP A 108 7.09 11.28 15.87
C ASP A 108 5.81 12.02 16.29
N ASP A 109 4.84 11.24 16.77
CA ASP A 109 3.65 11.78 17.42
C ASP A 109 3.85 11.69 18.93
N PRO A 110 3.79 12.81 19.66
CA PRO A 110 3.95 12.82 21.11
C PRO A 110 2.96 11.93 21.86
N ASP A 111 1.77 11.74 21.28
CA ASP A 111 0.66 11.00 21.90
C ASP A 111 0.59 9.53 21.45
N ASP A 112 1.21 9.15 20.33
CA ASP A 112 1.05 7.83 19.69
C ASP A 112 2.40 7.13 19.39
N GLY A 113 3.49 7.68 19.86
CA GLY A 113 4.82 7.05 19.79
C GLY A 113 5.57 7.26 18.49
N ALA A 114 6.54 6.39 18.21
CA ALA A 114 7.42 6.51 17.05
C ALA A 114 6.71 6.17 15.74
N HIS A 115 6.74 7.11 14.81
CA HIS A 115 6.20 6.97 13.47
C HIS A 115 7.25 7.26 12.40
N LEU A 116 7.11 6.61 11.26
CA LEU A 116 7.87 6.93 10.05
C LEU A 116 6.90 7.26 8.93
N LEU A 117 7.09 8.43 8.31
CA LEU A 117 6.45 8.71 7.03
C LEU A 117 7.35 8.20 5.93
N VAL A 118 6.82 7.33 5.06
CA VAL A 118 7.55 6.72 3.96
C VAL A 118 6.91 7.10 2.64
N GLU A 119 7.67 7.74 1.78
CA GLU A 119 7.30 8.00 0.39
C GLU A 119 7.94 6.93 -0.49
N SER A 120 7.19 6.36 -1.43
CA SER A 120 7.68 5.38 -2.39
C SER A 120 6.96 5.50 -3.73
N ALA A 121 7.58 4.95 -4.78
CA ALA A 121 6.91 4.71 -6.05
C ALA A 121 6.70 3.22 -6.24
N GLU A 122 5.58 2.86 -6.82
CA GLU A 122 5.25 1.47 -7.10
C GLU A 122 4.79 1.28 -8.54
N LEU A 123 5.26 0.19 -9.14
CA LEU A 123 4.77 -0.33 -10.39
C LEU A 123 4.19 -1.73 -10.14
N LEU A 124 2.89 -1.88 -10.28
CA LEU A 124 2.22 -3.17 -10.25
C LEU A 124 2.12 -3.74 -11.67
N PHE A 125 2.69 -4.93 -11.86
CA PHE A 125 2.44 -5.77 -13.03
C PHE A 125 1.39 -6.81 -12.68
N ARG A 126 0.39 -6.98 -13.56
CA ARG A 126 -0.66 -7.99 -13.44
C ARG A 126 -0.86 -8.72 -14.76
N SER A 127 -0.82 -10.05 -14.71
CA SER A 127 -1.24 -10.90 -15.82
C SER A 127 -2.27 -11.93 -15.34
N ARG A 128 -3.17 -12.35 -16.22
CA ARG A 128 -4.22 -13.29 -15.87
C ARG A 128 -4.44 -14.31 -16.99
N GLY A 129 -4.46 -15.59 -16.60
CA GLY A 129 -4.68 -16.69 -17.54
C GLY A 129 -3.65 -16.72 -18.68
N ASP A 130 -4.11 -17.12 -19.85
CA ASP A 130 -3.31 -17.22 -21.08
C ASP A 130 -3.52 -16.04 -22.02
N VAL A 131 -3.92 -14.88 -21.48
CA VAL A 131 -4.14 -13.64 -22.27
C VAL A 131 -2.79 -12.98 -22.55
N ASN A 132 -2.58 -12.53 -23.79
CA ASN A 132 -1.34 -11.86 -24.18
C ASN A 132 -1.19 -10.44 -23.60
N GLU A 133 -2.25 -9.90 -23.02
CA GLU A 133 -2.23 -8.55 -22.46
C GLU A 133 -1.99 -8.59 -20.95
N SER A 134 -0.93 -7.91 -20.52
CA SER A 134 -0.68 -7.61 -19.12
C SER A 134 -1.13 -6.19 -18.79
N ALA A 135 -1.56 -5.95 -17.56
CA ALA A 135 -1.84 -4.62 -17.06
C ALA A 135 -0.67 -4.12 -16.22
N LEU A 136 -0.38 -2.84 -16.36
CA LEU A 136 0.57 -2.10 -15.53
C LEU A 136 -0.19 -0.97 -14.84
N MET A 137 0.12 -0.72 -13.58
CA MET A 137 -0.35 0.43 -12.82
C MET A 137 0.84 1.06 -12.11
N SER A 138 1.04 2.35 -12.30
CA SER A 138 2.07 3.14 -11.63
C SER A 138 1.42 4.06 -10.61
N CYS A 139 2.01 4.15 -9.42
CA CYS A 139 1.53 5.06 -8.39
C CYS A 139 2.68 5.56 -7.49
N GLY A 140 2.47 6.73 -6.89
CA GLY A 140 3.20 7.16 -5.71
C GLY A 140 2.45 6.74 -4.46
N ARG A 141 3.16 6.43 -3.37
CA ARG A 141 2.57 6.10 -2.06
C ARG A 141 3.13 6.99 -0.98
N GLU A 142 2.28 7.35 -0.04
CA GLU A 142 2.63 7.93 1.25
C GLU A 142 2.13 7.01 2.35
N ASP A 143 3.05 6.36 3.06
CA ASP A 143 2.76 5.42 4.13
C ASP A 143 3.14 6.01 5.47
N LEU A 144 2.30 5.84 6.49
CA LEU A 144 2.64 6.08 7.88
C LEU A 144 2.84 4.72 8.56
N LEU A 145 4.08 4.44 8.95
CA LEU A 145 4.41 3.25 9.72
C LEU A 145 4.46 3.61 11.20
N ARG A 146 3.81 2.81 12.04
CA ARG A 146 3.80 2.93 13.50
C ARG A 146 4.56 1.78 14.13
N LEU A 147 5.38 2.07 15.13
CA LEU A 147 6.11 1.06 15.89
C LEU A 147 5.19 0.47 16.97
N CYS A 148 4.73 -0.75 16.77
CA CYS A 148 3.80 -1.47 17.65
C CYS A 148 4.51 -2.57 18.43
N ASP A 149 3.95 -2.97 19.58
CA ASP A 149 4.40 -4.15 20.29
C ASP A 149 4.11 -5.42 19.46
N ASP A 150 5.08 -6.32 19.39
CA ASP A 150 4.88 -7.60 18.72
C ASP A 150 4.21 -8.59 19.69
N PRO A 151 2.95 -8.99 19.45
CA PRO A 151 2.23 -9.90 20.33
C PRO A 151 2.84 -11.31 20.38
N GLN A 152 3.66 -11.68 19.39
CA GLN A 152 4.28 -13.00 19.30
C GLN A 152 5.70 -13.04 19.88
N ASN A 153 6.38 -11.87 20.00
CA ASN A 153 7.77 -11.74 20.41
C ASN A 153 7.98 -10.59 21.42
N SER A 154 7.17 -10.52 22.47
CA SER A 154 7.40 -9.53 23.55
C SER A 154 8.76 -9.76 24.23
N PRO A 155 9.64 -8.74 24.39
CA PRO A 155 9.40 -7.29 24.26
C PRO A 155 9.77 -6.68 22.90
N GLN A 156 9.75 -7.44 21.83
CA GLN A 156 10.14 -6.97 20.50
C GLN A 156 9.03 -6.09 19.92
N LYS A 157 9.44 -5.01 19.22
CA LYS A 157 8.51 -4.12 18.50
C LYS A 157 8.64 -4.33 17.00
N THR A 158 7.54 -4.17 16.28
CA THR A 158 7.48 -4.29 14.83
C THR A 158 6.80 -3.08 14.21
N TRP A 159 7.23 -2.71 13.01
CA TRP A 159 6.57 -1.70 12.22
C TRP A 159 5.27 -2.24 11.62
N LYS A 160 4.19 -1.48 11.72
CA LYS A 160 2.91 -1.77 11.09
C LYS A 160 2.43 -0.57 10.29
N LEU A 161 1.70 -0.82 9.21
CA LEU A 161 1.08 0.21 8.41
C LEU A 161 -0.14 0.78 9.13
N ALA A 162 -0.08 2.07 9.49
CA ALA A 162 -1.18 2.80 10.12
C ALA A 162 -1.99 3.63 9.11
N ARG A 163 -1.36 4.11 8.04
CA ARG A 163 -2.05 4.84 6.98
C ARG A 163 -1.31 4.67 5.67
N ARG A 164 -2.06 4.48 4.59
CA ARG A 164 -1.57 4.52 3.22
C ARG A 164 -2.40 5.46 2.37
N ARG A 165 -1.75 6.30 1.61
CA ARG A 165 -2.37 7.08 0.54
C ARG A 165 -1.69 6.72 -0.78
N ILE A 166 -2.50 6.33 -1.76
CA ILE A 166 -2.04 5.85 -3.07
C ILE A 166 -2.43 6.88 -4.13
N PHE A 167 -1.46 7.41 -4.83
CA PHE A 167 -1.66 8.41 -5.89
C PHE A 167 -1.35 7.77 -7.23
N VAL A 168 -2.38 7.23 -7.89
CA VAL A 168 -2.21 6.62 -9.21
C VAL A 168 -1.81 7.68 -10.23
N ASP A 169 -0.89 7.33 -11.14
CA ASP A 169 -0.43 8.27 -12.16
C ASP A 169 -1.43 8.44 -13.30
N GLU A 170 -2.33 7.49 -13.48
CA GLU A 170 -3.38 7.52 -14.48
C GLU A 170 -4.67 8.16 -13.95
N SER A 171 -5.23 9.10 -14.70
CA SER A 171 -6.56 9.66 -14.42
C SER A 171 -7.69 8.73 -14.88
N VAL A 172 -7.41 7.81 -15.79
CA VAL A 172 -8.33 6.77 -16.27
C VAL A 172 -7.62 5.43 -16.10
N LEU A 173 -8.12 4.61 -15.20
CA LEU A 173 -7.53 3.29 -14.92
C LEU A 173 -7.75 2.35 -16.10
N ARG A 174 -6.67 1.68 -16.55
CA ARG A 174 -6.72 0.70 -17.64
C ARG A 174 -7.00 -0.70 -17.15
N MET A 175 -6.86 -0.97 -15.85
CA MET A 175 -7.16 -2.27 -15.27
C MET A 175 -8.65 -2.53 -15.32
N GLN A 176 -9.03 -3.75 -15.70
CA GLN A 176 -10.44 -4.19 -15.79
C GLN A 176 -11.17 -4.13 -14.44
N ASN A 177 -10.45 -4.34 -13.35
CA ASN A 177 -10.94 -4.26 -11.98
C ASN A 177 -9.80 -3.93 -11.02
N LEU A 178 -10.15 -3.49 -9.81
CA LEU A 178 -9.22 -3.17 -8.74
C LEU A 178 -9.21 -4.28 -7.66
N ALA A 179 -9.29 -5.54 -8.07
CA ALA A 179 -9.11 -6.68 -7.17
C ALA A 179 -7.63 -6.91 -6.82
N VAL A 180 -6.96 -5.84 -6.43
CA VAL A 180 -5.54 -5.79 -6.07
C VAL A 180 -5.35 -4.93 -4.82
N PHE A 181 -4.26 -5.15 -4.10
CA PHE A 181 -3.74 -4.25 -3.07
C PHE A 181 -2.47 -3.60 -3.62
N LEU A 182 -2.14 -2.38 -3.14
CA LEU A 182 -1.02 -1.55 -3.63
C LEU A 182 -0.20 -1.04 -2.46
#